data_b204d74a17faa1b21c25b7c7dca00943
#
_entry.id   b204d74a17faa1b21c25b7c7dca00943
#
_cell.length_a   1.000
_cell.length_b   1.000
_cell.length_c   1.000
_cell.angle_alpha   90.00
_cell.angle_beta   90.00
_cell.angle_gamma   90.00
#
_symmetry.space_group_name_H-M   'P 1'
#
loop_
_entity.id
_entity.type
_entity.pdbx_description
1 polymer ?
#
loop_
_entity_poly.entity_id
_entity_poly.type
_entity_poly.pdbx_seq_one_letter_code
_entity_poly.pdbx_strand_id
1 'polypeptide(L)'
;MYSIKKQFLFLFLFLLPLKLFPDEKEPIIQLRVLAHHIAHKIVHAAVEDCVKRGYLVSAAVVDRNGNLAAFLRNPLSGVHTIKVSKQKAFSSATLRTKTSEIAPRRSDLSFAPDILLIVGGVPINFTGNFYGGVGVAGARPDIDELCALAGIEAVSEIMEFVD
;
A
#
# COMPACT_ATOMS: atom_id res chain seq x y z
N MET A 1 2.77 -83.67 -0.87
CA MET A 1 1.49 -82.94 -0.98
C MET A 1 1.69 -81.57 -0.47
N TYR A 2 2.15 -80.66 -1.34
CA TYR A 2 2.45 -79.26 -0.99
C TYR A 2 1.34 -78.34 -1.55
N SER A 3 0.65 -77.64 -0.63
CA SER A 3 -0.39 -76.68 -1.00
C SER A 3 0.24 -75.32 -1.14
N ILE A 4 0.22 -74.75 -2.35
CA ILE A 4 0.70 -73.40 -2.66
C ILE A 4 -0.44 -72.43 -2.43
N LYS A 5 -0.39 -71.65 -1.34
CA LYS A 5 -1.27 -70.50 -1.12
C LYS A 5 -0.83 -69.34 -2.03
N LYS A 6 -1.65 -68.98 -3.02
CA LYS A 6 -1.50 -67.78 -3.82
C LYS A 6 -1.89 -66.57 -2.97
N GLN A 7 -0.92 -65.76 -2.58
CA GLN A 7 -1.16 -64.39 -2.05
C GLN A 7 -1.46 -63.47 -3.22
N PHE A 8 -2.70 -63.00 -3.27
CA PHE A 8 -3.08 -61.88 -4.14
C PHE A 8 -2.63 -60.56 -3.50
N LEU A 9 -1.54 -59.98 -4.03
CA LEU A 9 -1.09 -58.64 -3.68
C LEU A 9 -1.96 -57.62 -4.44
N PHE A 10 -2.95 -57.03 -3.77
CA PHE A 10 -3.77 -55.95 -4.30
C PHE A 10 -2.92 -54.66 -4.29
N LEU A 11 -2.35 -54.33 -5.45
CA LEU A 11 -1.68 -53.06 -5.68
C LEU A 11 -2.73 -51.97 -5.82
N PHE A 12 -3.03 -51.22 -4.73
CA PHE A 12 -3.90 -50.05 -4.72
C PHE A 12 -3.16 -48.91 -5.38
N LEU A 13 -3.31 -48.76 -6.70
CA LEU A 13 -2.78 -47.64 -7.46
C LEU A 13 -3.62 -46.40 -7.12
N PHE A 14 -3.10 -45.55 -6.22
CA PHE A 14 -3.69 -44.25 -5.87
C PHE A 14 -3.57 -43.33 -7.11
N LEU A 15 -4.60 -43.30 -7.96
CA LEU A 15 -4.76 -42.34 -9.03
C LEU A 15 -5.03 -40.96 -8.39
N LEU A 16 -3.98 -40.18 -8.10
CA LEU A 16 -4.13 -38.75 -7.89
C LEU A 16 -4.74 -38.13 -9.15
N PRO A 17 -5.85 -37.39 -9.04
CA PRO A 17 -6.35 -36.65 -10.19
C PRO A 17 -5.33 -35.62 -10.61
N LEU A 18 -4.61 -35.85 -11.69
CA LEU A 18 -3.86 -34.85 -12.39
C LEU A 18 -4.87 -33.79 -12.84
N LYS A 19 -4.83 -32.61 -12.21
CA LYS A 19 -5.54 -31.43 -12.72
C LYS A 19 -4.93 -31.06 -14.08
N LEU A 20 -5.47 -31.60 -15.14
CA LEU A 20 -5.05 -31.40 -16.54
C LEU A 20 -5.71 -30.15 -17.17
N PHE A 21 -6.38 -29.33 -16.37
CA PHE A 21 -6.99 -28.11 -16.87
C PHE A 21 -6.09 -26.93 -16.52
N PRO A 22 -5.75 -26.06 -17.49
CA PRO A 22 -5.14 -24.80 -17.18
C PRO A 22 -6.06 -24.06 -16.22
N ASP A 23 -5.46 -23.48 -15.18
CA ASP A 23 -6.15 -22.65 -14.20
C ASP A 23 -6.84 -21.51 -14.97
N GLU A 24 -8.16 -21.63 -15.16
CA GLU A 24 -8.95 -20.65 -15.90
C GLU A 24 -8.90 -19.38 -15.05
N LYS A 25 -8.14 -18.37 -15.54
CA LYS A 25 -7.96 -17.11 -14.83
C LYS A 25 -9.33 -16.51 -14.56
N GLU A 26 -9.63 -16.26 -13.30
CA GLU A 26 -10.90 -15.64 -12.93
C GLU A 26 -11.11 -14.34 -13.72
N PRO A 27 -12.29 -14.17 -14.37
CA PRO A 27 -12.56 -13.00 -15.20
C PRO A 27 -12.78 -11.73 -14.35
N ILE A 28 -12.90 -11.87 -13.04
CA ILE A 28 -13.18 -10.79 -12.10
C ILE A 28 -12.06 -10.73 -11.05
N ILE A 29 -11.50 -9.53 -10.85
CA ILE A 29 -10.49 -9.29 -9.82
C ILE A 29 -11.17 -8.62 -8.62
N GLN A 30 -11.07 -9.23 -7.46
CA GLN A 30 -11.49 -8.62 -6.19
C GLN A 30 -10.36 -7.76 -5.64
N LEU A 31 -10.67 -6.51 -5.32
CA LEU A 31 -9.71 -5.56 -4.77
C LEU A 31 -10.04 -5.23 -3.32
N ARG A 32 -9.03 -5.33 -2.45
CA ARG A 32 -9.11 -4.80 -1.09
C ARG A 32 -8.84 -3.29 -1.13
N VAL A 33 -9.72 -2.50 -0.52
CA VAL A 33 -9.59 -1.05 -0.42
C VAL A 33 -9.74 -0.62 1.04
N LEU A 34 -9.08 0.48 1.42
CA LEU A 34 -9.24 1.04 2.76
C LEU A 34 -10.66 1.60 2.94
N ALA A 35 -11.26 1.29 4.07
CA ALA A 35 -12.46 2.00 4.49
C ALA A 35 -12.14 3.48 4.73
N HIS A 36 -13.08 4.37 4.41
CA HIS A 36 -12.88 5.82 4.49
C HIS A 36 -12.40 6.31 5.87
N HIS A 37 -12.89 5.70 6.95
CA HIS A 37 -12.48 6.07 8.31
C HIS A 37 -11.02 5.70 8.62
N ILE A 38 -10.49 4.63 8.01
CA ILE A 38 -9.07 4.27 8.13
C ILE A 38 -8.20 5.28 7.35
N ALA A 39 -8.58 5.61 6.11
CA ALA A 39 -7.90 6.63 5.33
C ALA A 39 -7.90 8.00 6.05
N HIS A 40 -9.03 8.38 6.67
CA HIS A 40 -9.14 9.59 7.48
C HIS A 40 -8.22 9.54 8.71
N LYS A 41 -8.15 8.41 9.43
CA LYS A 41 -7.28 8.24 10.60
C LYS A 41 -5.81 8.41 10.22
N ILE A 42 -5.40 7.89 9.04
CA ILE A 42 -4.03 8.05 8.52
C ILE A 42 -3.69 9.53 8.29
N VAL A 43 -4.51 10.28 7.55
CA VAL A 43 -4.21 11.70 7.28
C VAL A 43 -4.24 12.54 8.54
N HIS A 44 -5.15 12.25 9.47
CA HIS A 44 -5.23 12.94 10.75
C HIS A 44 -3.96 12.73 11.58
N ALA A 45 -3.55 11.46 11.76
CA ALA A 45 -2.37 11.13 12.54
C ALA A 45 -1.08 11.71 11.90
N ALA A 46 -0.98 11.69 10.58
CA ALA A 46 0.15 12.27 9.86
C ALA A 46 0.26 13.80 10.10
N VAL A 47 -0.86 14.52 10.02
CA VAL A 47 -0.87 15.96 10.29
C VAL A 47 -0.53 16.25 11.74
N GLU A 48 -1.11 15.52 12.70
CA GLU A 48 -0.86 15.69 14.13
C GLU A 48 0.61 15.38 14.51
N ASP A 49 1.23 14.38 13.92
CA ASP A 49 2.65 14.08 14.15
C ASP A 49 3.53 15.22 13.65
N CYS A 50 3.25 15.76 12.45
CA CYS A 50 3.96 16.93 11.95
C CYS A 50 3.76 18.17 12.84
N VAL A 51 2.55 18.42 13.34
CA VAL A 51 2.28 19.53 14.26
C VAL A 51 3.10 19.38 15.54
N LYS A 52 3.18 18.19 16.12
CA LYS A 52 4.01 17.90 17.29
C LYS A 52 5.51 18.17 17.04
N ARG A 53 5.94 18.01 15.79
CA ARG A 53 7.31 18.34 15.35
C ARG A 53 7.52 19.83 15.00
N GLY A 54 6.46 20.65 15.12
CA GLY A 54 6.51 22.09 14.82
C GLY A 54 6.28 22.46 13.35
N TYR A 55 5.70 21.53 12.54
CA TYR A 55 5.45 21.78 11.12
C TYR A 55 3.95 21.76 10.79
N LEU A 56 3.56 22.65 9.88
CA LEU A 56 2.19 22.82 9.43
C LEU A 56 2.07 22.28 8.00
N VAL A 57 1.39 21.14 7.85
CA VAL A 57 1.42 20.33 6.63
C VAL A 57 0.03 20.05 6.07
N SER A 58 -0.01 19.52 4.86
CA SER A 58 -1.13 18.79 4.27
C SER A 58 -0.77 17.31 4.15
N ALA A 59 -1.73 16.43 4.41
CA ALA A 59 -1.63 14.99 4.17
C ALA A 59 -2.75 14.53 3.25
N ALA A 60 -2.42 13.61 2.35
CA ALA A 60 -3.36 12.96 1.43
C ALA A 60 -3.17 11.45 1.47
N VAL A 61 -4.27 10.71 1.43
CA VAL A 61 -4.28 9.27 1.15
C VAL A 61 -4.97 9.06 -0.17
N VAL A 62 -4.34 8.29 -1.06
CA VAL A 62 -4.96 7.79 -2.28
C VAL A 62 -5.12 6.27 -2.21
N ASP A 63 -6.13 5.76 -2.90
CA ASP A 63 -6.34 4.32 -3.05
C ASP A 63 -5.29 3.69 -3.98
N ARG A 64 -5.36 2.38 -4.17
CA ARG A 64 -4.44 1.64 -5.04
C ARG A 64 -4.52 2.03 -6.53
N ASN A 65 -5.58 2.73 -6.94
CA ASN A 65 -5.77 3.23 -8.29
C ASN A 65 -5.38 4.72 -8.44
N GLY A 66 -4.90 5.34 -7.34
CA GLY A 66 -4.50 6.73 -7.32
C GLY A 66 -5.62 7.73 -7.03
N ASN A 67 -6.85 7.26 -6.77
CA ASN A 67 -7.97 8.13 -6.44
C ASN A 67 -7.85 8.65 -4.99
N LEU A 68 -8.21 9.91 -4.78
CA LEU A 68 -8.17 10.52 -3.46
C LEU A 68 -9.20 9.86 -2.53
N ALA A 69 -8.72 9.25 -1.43
CA ALA A 69 -9.54 8.61 -0.40
C ALA A 69 -9.76 9.51 0.83
N ALA A 70 -8.72 10.26 1.25
CA ALA A 70 -8.82 11.20 2.35
C ALA A 70 -7.79 12.34 2.17
N PHE A 71 -8.12 13.51 2.72
CA PHE A 71 -7.25 14.68 2.69
C PHE A 71 -7.47 15.54 3.94
N LEU A 72 -6.38 16.00 4.53
CA LEU A 72 -6.41 16.97 5.62
C LEU A 72 -5.31 18.00 5.42
N ARG A 73 -5.66 19.29 5.62
CA ARG A 73 -4.71 20.40 5.58
C ARG A 73 -4.77 21.18 6.89
N ASN A 74 -3.62 21.41 7.50
CA ASN A 74 -3.54 22.42 8.55
C ASN A 74 -3.86 23.80 7.91
N PRO A 75 -4.75 24.61 8.50
CA PRO A 75 -5.19 25.86 7.88
C PRO A 75 -4.05 26.86 7.61
N LEU A 76 -2.97 26.77 8.35
CA LEU A 76 -1.78 27.62 8.19
C LEU A 76 -0.73 27.04 7.25
N SER A 77 -0.92 25.82 6.75
CA SER A 77 -0.03 25.25 5.72
C SER A 77 -0.17 25.99 4.40
N GLY A 78 0.93 26.10 3.65
CA GLY A 78 0.94 26.75 2.34
C GLY A 78 -0.02 26.09 1.35
N VAL A 79 -0.69 26.86 0.50
CA VAL A 79 -1.70 26.37 -0.45
C VAL A 79 -1.12 25.32 -1.43
N HIS A 80 0.14 25.46 -1.84
CA HIS A 80 0.83 24.52 -2.73
C HIS A 80 0.90 23.09 -2.15
N THR A 81 0.89 22.94 -0.81
CA THR A 81 0.98 21.64 -0.14
C THR A 81 -0.22 20.74 -0.46
N ILE A 82 -1.37 21.32 -0.86
CA ILE A 82 -2.57 20.58 -1.29
C ILE A 82 -2.26 19.72 -2.52
N LYS A 83 -1.61 20.29 -3.53
CA LYS A 83 -1.24 19.56 -4.73
C LYS A 83 -0.06 18.63 -4.47
N VAL A 84 0.96 19.12 -3.77
CA VAL A 84 2.20 18.38 -3.51
C VAL A 84 1.94 17.12 -2.69
N SER A 85 1.13 17.17 -1.63
CA SER A 85 0.81 15.98 -0.82
C SER A 85 0.07 14.92 -1.64
N LYS A 86 -0.90 15.34 -2.47
CA LYS A 86 -1.63 14.41 -3.36
C LYS A 86 -0.70 13.77 -4.40
N GLN A 87 0.19 14.53 -5.01
CA GLN A 87 1.15 13.99 -5.99
C GLN A 87 2.16 13.04 -5.33
N LYS A 88 2.65 13.32 -4.11
CA LYS A 88 3.50 12.40 -3.35
C LYS A 88 2.76 11.09 -3.04
N ALA A 89 1.50 11.18 -2.59
CA ALA A 89 0.65 10.02 -2.34
C ALA A 89 0.45 9.19 -3.62
N PHE A 90 0.09 9.86 -4.73
CA PHE A 90 -0.08 9.23 -6.04
C PHE A 90 1.18 8.53 -6.52
N SER A 91 2.34 9.19 -6.43
CA SER A 91 3.62 8.64 -6.85
C SER A 91 3.96 7.38 -6.05
N SER A 92 3.82 7.42 -4.72
CA SER A 92 4.09 6.25 -3.87
C SER A 92 3.11 5.10 -4.12
N ALA A 93 1.83 5.39 -4.38
CA ALA A 93 0.83 4.38 -4.71
C ALA A 93 1.11 3.73 -6.07
N THR A 94 1.34 4.53 -7.11
CA THR A 94 1.56 4.06 -8.48
C THR A 94 2.84 3.23 -8.59
N LEU A 95 3.91 3.68 -7.94
CA LEU A 95 5.22 3.03 -7.99
C LEU A 95 5.40 1.97 -6.89
N ARG A 96 4.45 1.85 -5.97
CA ARG A 96 4.42 0.90 -4.83
C ARG A 96 5.70 0.92 -3.99
N THR A 97 6.28 2.11 -3.84
CA THR A 97 7.50 2.32 -3.07
C THR A 97 7.57 3.74 -2.54
N LYS A 98 8.44 3.97 -1.57
CA LYS A 98 8.66 5.31 -1.05
C LYS A 98 9.27 6.23 -2.10
N THR A 99 8.83 7.49 -2.14
CA THR A 99 9.42 8.48 -3.05
C THR A 99 10.90 8.73 -2.76
N SER A 100 11.35 8.56 -1.51
CA SER A 100 12.77 8.61 -1.11
C SER A 100 13.64 7.53 -1.77
N GLU A 101 13.06 6.35 -2.03
CA GLU A 101 13.77 5.22 -2.61
C GLU A 101 13.82 5.28 -4.15
N ILE A 102 12.79 5.85 -4.77
CA ILE A 102 12.70 5.97 -6.23
C ILE A 102 13.50 7.15 -6.76
N ALA A 103 13.43 8.30 -6.12
CA ALA A 103 14.04 9.53 -6.60
C ALA A 103 15.51 9.36 -7.05
N PRO A 104 16.38 8.66 -6.29
CA PRO A 104 17.77 8.46 -6.69
C PRO A 104 17.97 7.47 -7.86
N ARG A 105 16.99 6.59 -8.12
CA ARG A 105 17.13 5.47 -9.08
C ARG A 105 16.45 5.72 -10.42
N ARG A 106 15.37 6.49 -10.42
CA ARG A 106 14.47 6.66 -11.54
C ARG A 106 14.04 8.12 -11.72
N SER A 107 15.02 9.03 -11.83
CA SER A 107 14.76 10.46 -12.07
C SER A 107 14.00 10.73 -13.37
N ASP A 108 14.08 9.81 -14.35
CA ASP A 108 13.31 9.83 -15.60
C ASP A 108 11.79 9.87 -15.35
N LEU A 109 11.30 9.24 -14.27
CA LEU A 109 9.87 9.23 -13.93
C LEU A 109 9.33 10.62 -13.53
N SER A 110 10.17 11.57 -13.18
CA SER A 110 9.74 12.95 -12.90
C SER A 110 9.12 13.66 -14.11
N PHE A 111 9.33 13.15 -15.31
CA PHE A 111 8.71 13.64 -16.54
C PHE A 111 7.35 12.99 -16.83
N ALA A 112 6.98 11.94 -16.09
CA ALA A 112 5.66 11.32 -16.23
C ALA A 112 4.58 12.21 -15.58
N PRO A 113 3.39 12.32 -16.21
CA PRO A 113 2.32 13.13 -15.65
C PRO A 113 1.97 12.73 -14.19
N ASP A 114 1.77 13.73 -13.35
CA ASP A 114 1.39 13.61 -11.93
C ASP A 114 2.40 12.90 -11.02
N ILE A 115 3.49 12.37 -11.54
CA ILE A 115 4.57 11.80 -10.72
C ILE A 115 5.41 12.92 -10.11
N LEU A 116 5.53 12.90 -8.79
CA LEU A 116 6.37 13.82 -8.03
C LEU A 116 7.30 13.02 -7.10
N LEU A 117 8.60 13.03 -7.41
CA LEU A 117 9.61 12.24 -6.69
C LEU A 117 10.23 12.99 -5.50
N ILE A 118 9.54 14.00 -4.96
CA ILE A 118 9.96 14.65 -3.71
C ILE A 118 9.60 13.73 -2.54
N VAL A 119 10.55 13.51 -1.64
CA VAL A 119 10.41 12.65 -0.45
C VAL A 119 9.20 13.07 0.40
N GLY A 120 8.49 12.09 0.96
CA GLY A 120 7.28 12.26 1.77
C GLY A 120 6.06 11.51 1.25
N GLY A 121 6.23 10.70 0.20
CA GLY A 121 5.23 9.73 -0.26
C GLY A 121 5.60 8.32 0.20
N VAL A 122 4.67 7.61 0.83
CA VAL A 122 4.88 6.26 1.39
C VAL A 122 3.74 5.34 0.97
N PRO A 123 4.02 4.13 0.44
CA PRO A 123 2.98 3.16 0.10
C PRO A 123 2.35 2.57 1.37
N ILE A 124 1.05 2.32 1.32
CA ILE A 124 0.29 1.73 2.43
C ILE A 124 0.21 0.22 2.20
N ASN A 125 0.96 -0.53 3.01
CA ASN A 125 1.01 -1.98 2.96
C ASN A 125 0.73 -2.56 4.35
N PHE A 126 -0.16 -3.56 4.44
CA PHE A 126 -0.41 -4.32 5.66
C PHE A 126 -0.57 -5.81 5.33
N THR A 127 0.05 -6.68 6.10
CA THR A 127 -0.06 -8.15 5.96
C THR A 127 0.11 -8.65 4.52
N GLY A 128 1.07 -8.06 3.78
CA GLY A 128 1.36 -8.42 2.38
C GLY A 128 0.39 -7.84 1.34
N ASN A 129 -0.64 -7.11 1.75
CA ASN A 129 -1.59 -6.46 0.85
C ASN A 129 -1.26 -4.99 0.66
N PHE A 130 -1.38 -4.52 -0.58
CA PHE A 130 -1.20 -3.12 -0.97
C PHE A 130 -2.56 -2.40 -1.03
N TYR A 131 -2.66 -1.23 -0.39
CA TYR A 131 -3.91 -0.47 -0.26
C TYR A 131 -3.87 0.90 -0.94
N GLY A 132 -2.70 1.44 -1.26
CA GLY A 132 -2.56 2.76 -1.85
C GLY A 132 -1.32 3.50 -1.36
N GLY A 133 -1.40 4.82 -1.20
CA GLY A 133 -0.28 5.63 -0.73
C GLY A 133 -0.72 6.82 0.11
N VAL A 134 0.14 7.23 1.03
CA VAL A 134 0.02 8.47 1.77
C VAL A 134 1.11 9.43 1.35
N GLY A 135 0.79 10.72 1.25
CA GLY A 135 1.75 11.78 0.95
C GLY A 135 1.57 12.96 1.90
N VAL A 136 2.67 13.45 2.42
CA VAL A 136 2.72 14.63 3.29
C VAL A 136 3.55 15.73 2.64
N ALA A 137 3.14 16.98 2.80
CA ALA A 137 3.84 18.14 2.27
C ALA A 137 3.68 19.37 3.18
N GLY A 138 4.77 20.08 3.42
CA GLY A 138 4.78 21.33 4.18
C GLY A 138 5.96 21.46 5.14
N ALA A 139 6.66 20.37 5.42
CA ALA A 139 7.89 20.35 6.17
C ALA A 139 9.10 20.13 5.24
N ARG A 140 10.25 19.86 5.83
CA ARG A 140 11.39 19.30 5.09
C ARG A 140 11.01 17.90 4.57
N PRO A 141 11.52 17.49 3.40
CA PRO A 141 11.13 16.23 2.78
C PRO A 141 11.28 14.98 3.66
N ASP A 142 12.36 14.90 4.45
CA ASP A 142 12.61 13.84 5.41
C ASP A 142 11.57 13.81 6.56
N ILE A 143 11.15 15.00 7.03
CA ILE A 143 10.11 15.13 8.06
C ILE A 143 8.73 14.77 7.48
N ASP A 144 8.43 15.18 6.25
CA ASP A 144 7.20 14.80 5.56
C ASP A 144 7.05 13.26 5.51
N GLU A 145 8.14 12.53 5.23
CA GLU A 145 8.14 11.06 5.22
C GLU A 145 7.90 10.46 6.61
N LEU A 146 8.52 11.03 7.66
CA LEU A 146 8.29 10.57 9.03
C LEU A 146 6.84 10.75 9.46
N CYS A 147 6.22 11.87 9.11
CA CYS A 147 4.81 12.11 9.40
C CYS A 147 3.90 11.15 8.61
N ALA A 148 4.24 10.86 7.36
CA ALA A 148 3.52 9.87 6.55
C ALA A 148 3.58 8.47 7.17
N LEU A 149 4.76 8.05 7.65
CA LEU A 149 4.94 6.80 8.38
C LEU A 149 4.14 6.76 9.68
N ALA A 150 4.14 7.86 10.46
CA ALA A 150 3.35 7.96 11.69
C ALA A 150 1.84 7.83 11.41
N GLY A 151 1.38 8.35 10.27
CA GLY A 151 0.01 8.16 9.82
C GLY A 151 -0.35 6.69 9.57
N ILE A 152 0.53 5.94 8.89
CA ILE A 152 0.34 4.50 8.65
C ILE A 152 0.38 3.73 9.97
N GLU A 153 1.34 4.01 10.84
CA GLU A 153 1.51 3.35 12.13
C GLU A 153 0.26 3.49 13.02
N ALA A 154 -0.42 4.64 12.97
CA ALA A 154 -1.63 4.89 13.78
C ALA A 154 -2.80 3.94 13.47
N VAL A 155 -2.73 3.13 12.43
CA VAL A 155 -3.75 2.14 12.06
C VAL A 155 -3.20 0.71 12.03
N SER A 156 -1.92 0.49 12.36
CA SER A 156 -1.26 -0.81 12.26
C SER A 156 -2.00 -1.89 13.04
N GLU A 157 -2.29 -1.67 14.31
CA GLU A 157 -3.02 -2.63 15.14
C GLU A 157 -4.39 -3.04 14.55
N ILE A 158 -5.11 -2.08 13.94
CA ILE A 158 -6.41 -2.36 13.32
C ILE A 158 -6.21 -3.21 12.06
N MET A 159 -5.16 -2.91 11.28
CA MET A 159 -4.92 -3.53 9.97
C MET A 159 -4.22 -4.88 10.06
N GLU A 160 -3.57 -5.21 11.18
CA GLU A 160 -2.96 -6.51 11.42
C GLU A 160 -3.97 -7.65 11.61
N PHE A 161 -5.19 -7.32 12.05
CA PHE A 161 -6.27 -8.28 12.30
C PHE A 161 -7.32 -8.33 11.18
N VAL A 162 -7.04 -7.74 10.01
CA VAL A 162 -7.95 -7.81 8.85
C VAL A 162 -7.54 -9.00 7.98
N ASP A 163 -8.39 -10.03 7.97
CA ASP A 163 -8.26 -11.24 7.13
C ASP A 163 -8.62 -10.96 5.65
#